data_ee4c8c4c689cbf4fe2e6eaa2667a7374
#
_entry.id   ee4c8c4c689cbf4fe2e6eaa2667a7374
#
_cell.length_a   1.000
_cell.length_b   1.000
_cell.length_c   1.000
_cell.angle_alpha   90.00
_cell.angle_beta   90.00
_cell.angle_gamma   90.00
#
_symmetry.space_group_name_H-M   'P 1'
#
loop_
_entity.id
_entity.type
_entity.pdbx_description
1 polymer ?
#
loop_
_entity_poly.entity_id
_entity_poly.type
_entity_poly.pdbx_seq_one_letter_code
_entity_poly.pdbx_strand_id
1 'polypeptide(L)'
;EEAPGGSIINGIITDEEAFLPFIKNFFSRNKIPSREVALVIGSSQFNHKVMEFPRLSDRELRKLIEREFAENKKEDILYSYYVLEEKGRKGMQKIMAAAVSKEFLLSYLELFRKAGIGLGSIDSETGSLVCQFSHSPEIQKQTCLVQVLDGQEVGSYLFDRGVYFYSQKNRLFRTETEEELAEELIAIQGK
;
A
#
# COMPACT_ATOMS: atom_id res chain seq x y z
N GLU A 1 -5.73 -5.23 -17.45
CA GLU A 1 -5.52 -4.20 -18.50
C GLU A 1 -4.56 -3.14 -17.99
N GLU A 2 -3.62 -2.71 -18.80
CA GLU A 2 -2.69 -1.63 -18.48
C GLU A 2 -3.31 -0.27 -18.79
N ALA A 3 -3.03 0.72 -17.93
CA ALA A 3 -3.43 2.10 -18.17
C ALA A 3 -2.68 2.69 -19.40
N PRO A 4 -3.24 3.71 -20.08
CA PRO A 4 -2.53 4.38 -21.17
C PRO A 4 -1.15 4.85 -20.74
N GLY A 5 -0.14 4.59 -21.59
CA GLY A 5 1.25 4.89 -21.26
C GLY A 5 1.45 6.35 -20.83
N GLY A 6 2.09 6.54 -19.68
CA GLY A 6 2.34 7.87 -19.11
C GLY A 6 1.16 8.54 -18.41
N SER A 7 -0.05 7.96 -18.42
CA SER A 7 -1.21 8.57 -17.74
C SER A 7 -1.16 8.47 -16.22
N ILE A 8 -0.41 7.49 -15.72
CA ILE A 8 -0.08 7.36 -14.29
C ILE A 8 1.41 7.06 -14.16
N ILE A 9 2.10 7.81 -13.31
CA ILE A 9 3.52 7.60 -13.00
C ILE A 9 3.68 7.54 -11.48
N ASN A 10 4.17 6.41 -10.96
CA ASN A 10 4.32 6.18 -9.52
C ASN A 10 3.02 6.50 -8.74
N GLY A 11 1.88 6.09 -9.27
CA GLY A 11 0.57 6.34 -8.70
C GLY A 11 0.08 7.79 -8.80
N ILE A 12 0.80 8.70 -9.44
CA ILE A 12 0.35 10.08 -9.68
C ILE A 12 -0.34 10.14 -11.04
N ILE A 13 -1.56 10.67 -11.08
CA ILE A 13 -2.30 10.89 -12.32
C ILE A 13 -1.63 12.06 -13.05
N THR A 14 -1.01 11.78 -14.19
CA THR A 14 -0.25 12.75 -15.01
C THR A 14 -1.00 13.18 -16.25
N ASP A 15 -1.91 12.35 -16.76
CA ASP A 15 -2.79 12.64 -17.89
C ASP A 15 -4.21 12.16 -17.59
N GLU A 16 -5.03 13.08 -17.05
CA GLU A 16 -6.43 12.81 -16.74
C GLU A 16 -7.27 12.59 -18.02
N GLU A 17 -6.95 13.28 -19.13
CA GLU A 17 -7.71 13.20 -20.37
C GLU A 17 -7.60 11.80 -20.99
N ALA A 18 -6.44 11.17 -20.90
CA ALA A 18 -6.23 9.79 -21.32
C ALA A 18 -6.79 8.77 -20.32
N PHE A 19 -6.62 9.02 -19.02
CA PHE A 19 -6.97 8.05 -18.00
C PHE A 19 -8.48 7.97 -17.71
N LEU A 20 -9.22 9.07 -17.75
CA LEU A 20 -10.65 9.10 -17.48
C LEU A 20 -11.48 8.19 -18.42
N PRO A 21 -11.34 8.25 -19.74
CA PRO A 21 -12.05 7.33 -20.63
C PRO A 21 -11.62 5.88 -20.45
N PHE A 22 -10.33 5.64 -20.16
CA PHE A 22 -9.83 4.30 -19.87
C PHE A 22 -10.56 3.67 -18.69
N ILE A 23 -10.65 4.36 -17.54
CA ILE A 23 -11.35 3.86 -16.35
C ILE A 23 -12.83 3.60 -16.62
N LYS A 24 -13.52 4.50 -17.32
CA LYS A 24 -14.93 4.29 -17.70
C LYS A 24 -15.12 3.02 -18.53
N ASN A 25 -14.27 2.85 -19.54
CA ASN A 25 -14.32 1.69 -20.42
C ASN A 25 -13.97 0.40 -19.66
N PHE A 26 -12.96 0.43 -18.77
CA PHE A 26 -12.56 -0.70 -17.94
C PHE A 26 -13.73 -1.20 -17.07
N PHE A 27 -14.39 -0.30 -16.34
CA PHE A 27 -15.54 -0.65 -15.50
C PHE A 27 -16.72 -1.21 -16.34
N SER A 28 -17.02 -0.55 -17.46
CA SER A 28 -18.13 -0.95 -18.34
C SER A 28 -17.89 -2.33 -18.98
N ARG A 29 -16.70 -2.56 -19.54
CA ARG A 29 -16.36 -3.82 -20.23
C ARG A 29 -16.31 -5.00 -19.26
N ASN A 30 -15.78 -4.79 -18.05
CA ASN A 30 -15.66 -5.83 -17.05
C ASN A 30 -16.90 -5.94 -16.15
N LYS A 31 -17.95 -5.14 -16.39
CA LYS A 31 -19.20 -5.12 -15.60
C LYS A 31 -18.95 -4.92 -14.10
N ILE A 32 -17.97 -4.09 -13.76
CA ILE A 32 -17.63 -3.79 -12.36
C ILE A 32 -18.69 -2.83 -11.80
N PRO A 33 -19.27 -3.11 -10.61
CA PRO A 33 -20.17 -2.16 -9.95
C PRO A 33 -19.49 -0.82 -9.71
N SER A 34 -20.20 0.29 -9.99
CA SER A 34 -19.67 1.65 -9.87
C SER A 34 -19.91 2.28 -8.48
N ARG A 35 -20.33 1.51 -7.50
CA ARG A 35 -20.60 1.98 -6.13
C ARG A 35 -19.79 1.18 -5.13
N GLU A 36 -19.34 1.85 -4.07
CA GLU A 36 -18.57 1.26 -2.97
C GLU A 36 -17.30 0.54 -3.44
N VAL A 37 -16.63 1.13 -4.42
CA VAL A 37 -15.40 0.57 -4.97
C VAL A 37 -14.25 0.79 -4.00
N ALA A 38 -13.52 -0.26 -3.65
CA ALA A 38 -12.25 -0.16 -2.95
C ALA A 38 -11.12 0.03 -3.97
N LEU A 39 -10.35 1.10 -3.82
CA LEU A 39 -9.21 1.41 -4.67
C LEU A 39 -7.92 1.15 -3.90
N VAL A 40 -7.02 0.35 -4.45
CA VAL A 40 -5.66 0.14 -3.93
C VAL A 40 -4.67 0.84 -4.84
N ILE A 41 -3.80 1.67 -4.25
CA ILE A 41 -2.82 2.47 -5.00
C ILE A 41 -1.40 2.06 -4.60
N GLY A 42 -0.61 1.62 -5.58
CA GLY A 42 0.84 1.44 -5.46
C GLY A 42 1.55 2.76 -5.73
N SER A 43 2.10 3.39 -4.68
CA SER A 43 2.78 4.68 -4.81
C SER A 43 3.73 4.95 -3.67
N SER A 44 4.86 5.61 -3.95
CA SER A 44 5.78 6.13 -2.93
C SER A 44 5.23 7.38 -2.20
N GLN A 45 4.06 7.91 -2.61
CA GLN A 45 3.38 8.99 -1.89
C GLN A 45 2.83 8.54 -0.52
N PHE A 46 2.64 7.25 -0.32
CA PHE A 46 2.31 6.69 0.98
C PHE A 46 3.57 6.45 1.80
N ASN A 47 3.68 7.14 2.92
CA ASN A 47 4.76 6.92 3.88
C ASN A 47 4.26 6.00 5.00
N HIS A 48 4.90 4.85 5.21
CA HIS A 48 4.54 3.88 6.24
C HIS A 48 5.60 3.81 7.32
N LYS A 49 5.15 3.75 8.60
CA LYS A 49 6.02 3.51 9.75
C LYS A 49 5.42 2.43 10.65
N VAL A 50 6.24 1.46 11.05
CA VAL A 50 5.88 0.51 12.11
C VAL A 50 6.29 1.11 13.44
N MET A 51 5.36 1.13 14.39
CA MET A 51 5.54 1.77 15.69
C MET A 51 4.98 0.89 16.80
N GLU A 52 5.59 0.98 17.99
CA GLU A 52 5.15 0.29 19.19
C GLU A 52 4.85 1.32 20.28
N PHE A 53 3.66 1.20 20.88
CA PHE A 53 3.19 2.08 21.95
C PHE A 53 2.53 1.28 23.08
N PRO A 54 2.51 1.79 24.32
CA PRO A 54 1.56 1.32 25.30
C PRO A 54 0.15 1.42 24.75
N ARG A 55 -0.76 0.58 25.20
CA ARG A 55 -2.15 0.65 24.75
C ARG A 55 -2.75 2.01 25.09
N LEU A 56 -3.15 2.73 24.07
CA LEU A 56 -3.68 4.08 24.12
C LEU A 56 -5.11 4.11 23.56
N SER A 57 -5.84 5.16 23.89
CA SER A 57 -7.11 5.44 23.21
C SER A 57 -6.84 5.86 21.75
N ASP A 58 -7.81 5.64 20.86
CA ASP A 58 -7.71 6.04 19.43
C ASP A 58 -7.31 7.52 19.27
N ARG A 59 -7.87 8.41 20.11
CA ARG A 59 -7.56 9.85 20.09
C ARG A 59 -6.09 10.15 20.43
N GLU A 60 -5.53 9.46 21.41
CA GLU A 60 -4.12 9.64 21.82
C GLU A 60 -3.19 9.06 20.77
N LEU A 61 -3.54 7.89 20.23
CA LEU A 61 -2.77 7.23 19.19
C LEU A 61 -2.69 8.09 17.92
N ARG A 62 -3.80 8.67 17.45
CA ARG A 62 -3.81 9.59 16.31
C ARG A 62 -2.89 10.79 16.52
N LYS A 63 -2.91 11.40 17.69
CA LYS A 63 -2.01 12.52 18.01
C LYS A 63 -0.53 12.13 17.99
N LEU A 64 -0.21 10.91 18.43
CA LEU A 64 1.16 10.41 18.37
C LEU A 64 1.59 10.16 16.91
N ILE A 65 0.73 9.55 16.11
CA ILE A 65 0.98 9.34 14.68
C ILE A 65 1.25 10.67 13.98
N GLU A 66 0.41 11.67 14.20
CA GLU A 66 0.60 13.01 13.64
C GLU A 66 1.98 13.61 14.02
N ARG A 67 2.42 13.40 15.26
CA ARG A 67 3.74 13.87 15.73
C ARG A 67 4.90 13.13 15.08
N GLU A 68 4.77 11.83 14.87
CA GLU A 68 5.81 11.00 14.24
C GLU A 68 6.04 11.33 12.76
N PHE A 69 5.03 11.90 12.10
CA PHE A 69 5.11 12.37 10.71
C PHE A 69 5.25 13.90 10.58
N ALA A 70 5.42 14.62 11.70
CA ALA A 70 5.38 16.10 11.74
C ALA A 70 6.54 16.81 11.03
N GLU A 71 7.54 16.10 10.54
CA GLU A 71 8.68 16.71 9.81
C GLU A 71 8.26 17.37 8.49
N ASN A 72 7.11 17.02 7.94
CA ASN A 72 6.57 17.51 6.66
C ASN A 72 5.38 18.48 6.83
N LYS A 73 5.52 19.49 7.69
CA LYS A 73 4.45 20.45 8.07
C LYS A 73 3.91 21.36 6.95
N LYS A 74 4.30 21.20 5.70
CA LYS A 74 3.89 22.12 4.61
C LYS A 74 2.64 21.68 3.85
N GLU A 75 2.19 20.44 4.00
CA GLU A 75 1.07 19.87 3.26
C GLU A 75 -0.02 19.39 4.21
N ASP A 76 -1.25 19.39 3.71
CA ASP A 76 -2.41 18.80 4.39
C ASP A 76 -2.28 17.27 4.31
N ILE A 77 -1.82 16.64 5.40
CA ILE A 77 -1.53 15.20 5.46
C ILE A 77 -2.70 14.46 6.11
N LEU A 78 -3.10 13.37 5.50
CA LEU A 78 -4.05 12.41 6.08
C LEU A 78 -3.29 11.24 6.68
N TYR A 79 -3.78 10.76 7.82
CA TYR A 79 -3.16 9.67 8.57
C TYR A 79 -4.15 8.53 8.76
N SER A 80 -3.65 7.31 8.68
CA SER A 80 -4.38 6.09 9.03
C SER A 80 -3.45 5.13 9.73
N TYR A 81 -3.98 4.06 10.33
CA TYR A 81 -3.15 3.02 10.91
C TYR A 81 -3.85 1.67 10.92
N TYR A 82 -3.05 0.61 10.91
CA TYR A 82 -3.47 -0.78 11.13
C TYR A 82 -2.87 -1.30 12.43
N VAL A 83 -3.66 -2.01 13.20
CA VAL A 83 -3.16 -2.73 14.37
C VAL A 83 -2.56 -4.05 13.91
N LEU A 84 -1.24 -4.18 14.05
CA LEU A 84 -0.50 -5.39 13.71
C LEU A 84 -0.50 -6.40 14.83
N GLU A 85 -0.45 -5.92 16.09
CA GLU A 85 -0.47 -6.74 17.28
C GLU A 85 -1.08 -5.95 18.44
N GLU A 86 -2.19 -6.47 19.01
CA GLU A 86 -2.88 -5.80 20.13
C GLU A 86 -2.21 -6.02 21.49
N LYS A 87 -1.57 -7.18 21.69
CA LYS A 87 -0.97 -7.60 22.95
C LYS A 87 0.44 -8.12 22.72
N GLY A 88 1.33 -7.22 22.34
CA GLY A 88 2.75 -7.51 22.21
C GLY A 88 3.46 -7.67 23.55
N ARG A 89 4.78 -7.82 23.49
CA ARG A 89 5.61 -7.95 24.70
C ARG A 89 5.41 -6.74 25.61
N LYS A 90 5.25 -7.01 26.91
CA LYS A 90 5.08 -6.00 27.98
C LYS A 90 3.80 -5.13 27.84
N GLY A 91 2.75 -5.63 27.18
CA GLY A 91 1.50 -4.88 27.01
C GLY A 91 1.59 -3.75 25.98
N MET A 92 2.61 -3.77 25.11
CA MET A 92 2.74 -2.84 23.99
C MET A 92 1.81 -3.26 22.86
N GLN A 93 1.30 -2.28 22.13
CA GLN A 93 0.55 -2.44 20.89
C GLN A 93 1.47 -2.11 19.74
N LYS A 94 1.50 -2.94 18.70
CA LYS A 94 2.25 -2.69 17.48
C LYS A 94 1.28 -2.26 16.38
N ILE A 95 1.59 -1.18 15.72
CA ILE A 95 0.80 -0.64 14.61
C ILE A 95 1.68 -0.37 13.38
N MET A 96 1.06 -0.37 12.22
CA MET A 96 1.60 0.25 11.02
C MET A 96 0.78 1.50 10.73
N ALA A 97 1.40 2.66 10.84
CA ALA A 97 0.79 3.93 10.47
C ALA A 97 1.15 4.31 9.04
N ALA A 98 0.24 4.97 8.37
CA ALA A 98 0.40 5.50 7.03
C ALA A 98 0.09 6.99 7.01
N ALA A 99 0.87 7.75 6.26
CA ALA A 99 0.67 9.16 5.99
C ALA A 99 0.69 9.41 4.48
N VAL A 100 -0.20 10.27 3.99
CA VAL A 100 -0.31 10.59 2.57
C VAL A 100 -0.84 12.01 2.40
N SER A 101 -0.40 12.70 1.34
CA SER A 101 -0.94 14.03 0.99
C SER A 101 -2.44 13.95 0.67
N LYS A 102 -3.22 14.85 1.25
CA LYS A 102 -4.65 14.96 0.96
C LYS A 102 -4.91 15.33 -0.50
N GLU A 103 -4.08 16.19 -1.08
CA GLU A 103 -4.17 16.58 -2.48
C GLU A 103 -4.03 15.37 -3.40
N PHE A 104 -3.07 14.49 -3.10
CA PHE A 104 -2.87 13.24 -3.84
C PHE A 104 -4.14 12.37 -3.84
N LEU A 105 -4.78 12.16 -2.68
CA LEU A 105 -6.02 11.38 -2.62
C LEU A 105 -7.21 12.07 -3.27
N LEU A 106 -7.28 13.40 -3.17
CA LEU A 106 -8.34 14.19 -3.82
C LEU A 106 -8.30 14.06 -5.34
N SER A 107 -7.12 13.97 -5.96
CA SER A 107 -6.99 13.77 -7.41
C SER A 107 -7.71 12.50 -7.88
N TYR A 108 -7.56 11.40 -7.14
CA TYR A 108 -8.27 10.15 -7.40
C TYR A 108 -9.77 10.25 -7.16
N LEU A 109 -10.17 10.84 -6.03
CA LEU A 109 -11.60 11.03 -5.72
C LEU A 109 -12.32 11.84 -6.79
N GLU A 110 -11.70 12.90 -7.29
CA GLU A 110 -12.27 13.75 -8.34
C GLU A 110 -12.34 13.01 -9.68
N LEU A 111 -11.29 12.30 -10.08
CA LEU A 111 -11.26 11.52 -11.32
C LEU A 111 -12.34 10.44 -11.30
N PHE A 112 -12.44 9.65 -10.23
CA PHE A 112 -13.45 8.59 -10.12
C PHE A 112 -14.86 9.15 -10.07
N ARG A 113 -15.06 10.29 -9.40
CA ARG A 113 -16.33 11.02 -9.43
C ARG A 113 -16.71 11.47 -10.86
N LYS A 114 -15.76 12.01 -11.65
CA LYS A 114 -15.96 12.37 -13.07
C LYS A 114 -16.25 11.12 -13.92
N ALA A 115 -15.73 9.99 -13.54
CA ALA A 115 -16.04 8.71 -14.19
C ALA A 115 -17.42 8.16 -13.83
N GLY A 116 -18.11 8.72 -12.84
CA GLY A 116 -19.38 8.20 -12.31
C GLY A 116 -19.22 7.01 -11.38
N ILE A 117 -18.02 6.86 -10.78
CA ILE A 117 -17.65 5.75 -9.90
C ILE A 117 -17.53 6.27 -8.47
N GLY A 118 -18.28 5.68 -7.53
CA GLY A 118 -18.22 6.01 -6.11
C GLY A 118 -17.17 5.16 -5.39
N LEU A 119 -16.09 5.79 -4.91
CA LEU A 119 -15.10 5.13 -4.07
C LEU A 119 -15.63 5.04 -2.63
N GLY A 120 -15.65 3.83 -2.08
CA GLY A 120 -15.94 3.56 -0.67
C GLY A 120 -14.71 3.64 0.21
N SER A 121 -13.54 3.27 -0.35
CA SER A 121 -12.25 3.36 0.34
C SER A 121 -11.11 3.55 -0.64
N ILE A 122 -10.03 4.16 -0.15
CA ILE A 122 -8.73 4.19 -0.83
C ILE A 122 -7.69 3.66 0.14
N ASP A 123 -6.88 2.71 -0.29
CA ASP A 123 -5.84 2.10 0.52
C ASP A 123 -4.50 2.07 -0.23
N SER A 124 -3.41 1.96 0.53
CA SER A 124 -2.09 1.73 -0.06
C SER A 124 -1.90 0.24 -0.39
N GLU A 125 -1.17 -0.05 -1.44
CA GLU A 125 -0.78 -1.42 -1.78
C GLU A 125 -0.09 -2.12 -0.60
N THR A 126 0.89 -1.45 0.04
CA THR A 126 1.58 -1.99 1.21
C THR A 126 0.61 -2.31 2.34
N GLY A 127 -0.33 -1.41 2.65
CA GLY A 127 -1.33 -1.62 3.69
C GLY A 127 -2.24 -2.81 3.39
N SER A 128 -2.74 -2.90 2.17
CA SER A 128 -3.60 -3.98 1.71
C SER A 128 -2.89 -5.34 1.75
N LEU A 129 -1.65 -5.42 1.26
CA LEU A 129 -0.85 -6.65 1.28
C LEU A 129 -0.50 -7.09 2.71
N VAL A 130 -0.09 -6.15 3.57
CA VAL A 130 0.19 -6.44 4.98
C VAL A 130 -1.06 -6.96 5.69
N CYS A 131 -2.21 -6.34 5.47
CA CYS A 131 -3.48 -6.80 6.02
C CYS A 131 -3.82 -8.22 5.54
N GLN A 132 -3.72 -8.49 4.25
CA GLN A 132 -4.02 -9.79 3.66
C GLN A 132 -3.09 -10.89 4.21
N PHE A 133 -1.78 -10.64 4.21
CA PHE A 133 -0.80 -11.63 4.64
C PHE A 133 -0.84 -11.90 6.14
N SER A 134 -1.07 -10.88 6.97
CA SER A 134 -1.20 -11.06 8.42
C SER A 134 -2.35 -12.00 8.80
N HIS A 135 -3.36 -12.13 7.95
CA HIS A 135 -4.49 -13.02 8.16
C HIS A 135 -4.35 -14.39 7.48
N SER A 136 -3.26 -14.63 6.74
CA SER A 136 -3.00 -15.95 6.12
C SER A 136 -2.62 -16.99 7.18
N PRO A 137 -3.33 -18.14 7.24
CA PRO A 137 -3.02 -19.21 8.20
C PRO A 137 -1.59 -19.76 8.10
N GLU A 138 -1.01 -19.74 6.90
CA GLU A 138 0.35 -20.20 6.64
C GLU A 138 1.37 -19.24 7.27
N ILE A 139 1.15 -17.94 7.09
CA ILE A 139 2.04 -16.88 7.59
C ILE A 139 1.94 -16.74 9.11
N GLN A 140 0.78 -17.02 9.70
CA GLN A 140 0.59 -16.99 11.15
C GLN A 140 1.34 -18.10 11.91
N LYS A 141 1.81 -19.14 11.21
CA LYS A 141 2.49 -20.29 11.85
C LYS A 141 4.00 -20.16 11.95
N GLN A 142 4.60 -19.28 11.15
CA GLN A 142 6.05 -19.23 11.00
C GLN A 142 6.57 -17.82 10.73
N THR A 143 7.87 -17.64 10.89
CA THR A 143 8.57 -16.48 10.34
C THR A 143 8.83 -16.72 8.86
N CYS A 144 8.41 -15.80 8.01
CA CYS A 144 8.53 -15.95 6.57
C CYS A 144 8.77 -14.60 5.87
N LEU A 145 9.40 -14.68 4.71
CA LEU A 145 9.52 -13.61 3.75
C LEU A 145 8.54 -13.88 2.60
N VAL A 146 7.62 -12.96 2.37
CA VAL A 146 6.69 -13.01 1.25
C VAL A 146 7.20 -12.07 0.16
N GLN A 147 7.36 -12.60 -1.04
CA GLN A 147 7.74 -11.79 -2.20
C GLN A 147 6.55 -11.67 -3.16
N VAL A 148 6.26 -10.45 -3.55
CA VAL A 148 5.21 -10.10 -4.53
C VAL A 148 5.89 -9.51 -5.75
N LEU A 149 5.75 -10.20 -6.87
CA LEU A 149 6.27 -9.78 -8.16
C LEU A 149 5.19 -9.01 -8.93
N ASP A 150 5.49 -7.77 -9.31
CA ASP A 150 4.62 -6.94 -10.14
C ASP A 150 5.45 -6.31 -11.29
N GLY A 151 5.33 -6.91 -12.46
CA GLY A 151 6.12 -6.51 -13.62
C GLY A 151 7.63 -6.61 -13.34
N GLN A 152 8.31 -5.46 -13.27
CA GLN A 152 9.74 -5.37 -12.97
C GLN A 152 10.02 -4.97 -11.51
N GLU A 153 9.03 -4.96 -10.65
CA GLU A 153 9.21 -4.66 -9.24
C GLU A 153 8.94 -5.90 -8.39
N VAL A 154 9.74 -6.08 -7.35
CA VAL A 154 9.52 -7.09 -6.32
C VAL A 154 9.38 -6.41 -4.97
N GLY A 155 8.21 -6.61 -4.35
CA GLY A 155 7.95 -6.24 -2.96
C GLY A 155 8.30 -7.42 -2.05
N SER A 156 9.19 -7.21 -1.09
CA SER A 156 9.56 -8.21 -0.08
C SER A 156 9.00 -7.80 1.28
N TYR A 157 8.23 -8.67 1.92
CA TYR A 157 7.51 -8.42 3.16
C TYR A 157 7.89 -9.46 4.21
N LEU A 158 8.49 -9.03 5.34
CA LEU A 158 8.89 -9.90 6.44
C LEU A 158 7.79 -9.97 7.50
N PHE A 159 7.41 -11.19 7.85
CA PHE A 159 6.45 -11.48 8.92
C PHE A 159 7.04 -12.45 9.94
N ASP A 160 6.70 -12.25 11.21
CA ASP A 160 6.87 -13.25 12.26
C ASP A 160 5.51 -13.63 12.83
N ARG A 161 5.06 -14.85 12.54
CA ARG A 161 3.75 -15.39 12.98
C ARG A 161 2.58 -14.45 12.72
N GLY A 162 2.49 -13.92 11.51
CA GLY A 162 1.46 -12.99 11.09
C GLY A 162 1.72 -11.52 11.45
N VAL A 163 2.70 -11.23 12.29
CA VAL A 163 3.06 -9.85 12.64
C VAL A 163 4.04 -9.30 11.61
N TYR A 164 3.66 -8.24 10.94
CA TYR A 164 4.49 -7.54 9.97
C TYR A 164 5.65 -6.80 10.66
N PHE A 165 6.84 -6.91 10.09
CA PHE A 165 8.05 -6.26 10.58
C PHE A 165 8.58 -5.20 9.64
N TYR A 166 8.71 -5.54 8.35
CA TYR A 166 9.43 -4.70 7.39
C TYR A 166 9.03 -5.06 5.96
N SER A 167 9.08 -4.10 5.07
CA SER A 167 9.03 -4.35 3.64
C SER A 167 10.00 -3.45 2.89
N GLN A 168 10.44 -3.95 1.74
CA GLN A 168 11.20 -3.17 0.77
C GLN A 168 10.71 -3.48 -0.64
N LYS A 169 10.84 -2.50 -1.54
CA LYS A 169 10.64 -2.69 -2.96
C LYS A 169 11.96 -2.58 -3.68
N ASN A 170 12.20 -3.50 -4.59
CA ASN A 170 13.38 -3.53 -5.45
C ASN A 170 12.91 -3.62 -6.90
N ARG A 171 13.65 -2.98 -7.79
CA ARG A 171 13.45 -3.15 -9.21
C ARG A 171 14.31 -4.29 -9.71
N LEU A 172 13.68 -5.22 -10.43
CA LEU A 172 14.38 -6.29 -11.13
C LEU A 172 15.04 -5.74 -12.39
N PHE A 173 16.24 -6.25 -12.69
CA PHE A 173 16.81 -6.07 -14.01
C PHE A 173 16.03 -6.94 -15.01
N ARG A 174 16.14 -6.65 -16.31
CA ARG A 174 15.52 -7.50 -17.32
C ARG A 174 16.15 -8.88 -17.24
N THR A 175 15.36 -9.84 -16.81
CA THR A 175 15.72 -11.27 -16.82
C THR A 175 15.00 -11.89 -18.01
N GLU A 176 15.73 -12.66 -18.82
CA GLU A 176 15.17 -13.32 -20.01
C GLU A 176 14.72 -14.74 -19.69
N THR A 177 15.21 -15.30 -18.59
CA THR A 177 14.92 -16.67 -18.17
C THR A 177 14.39 -16.74 -16.73
N GLU A 178 13.67 -17.82 -16.40
CA GLU A 178 13.20 -18.09 -15.03
C GLU A 178 14.38 -18.32 -14.06
N GLU A 179 15.49 -18.85 -14.55
CA GLU A 179 16.70 -19.10 -13.75
C GLU A 179 17.35 -17.77 -13.33
N GLU A 180 17.53 -16.82 -14.25
CA GLU A 180 18.03 -15.48 -13.95
C GLU A 180 17.12 -14.75 -12.96
N LEU A 181 15.80 -14.87 -13.13
CA LEU A 181 14.82 -14.29 -12.19
C LEU A 181 14.99 -14.89 -10.79
N ALA A 182 15.14 -16.21 -10.68
CA ALA A 182 15.34 -16.89 -9.41
C ALA A 182 16.64 -16.45 -8.72
N GLU A 183 17.73 -16.33 -9.47
CA GLU A 183 19.02 -15.84 -8.95
C GLU A 183 18.91 -14.40 -8.44
N GLU A 184 18.23 -13.52 -9.17
CA GLU A 184 18.03 -12.13 -8.76
C GLU A 184 17.16 -12.02 -7.52
N LEU A 185 16.09 -12.81 -7.41
CA LEU A 185 15.24 -12.87 -6.22
C LEU A 185 16.01 -13.35 -4.98
N ILE A 186 16.90 -14.34 -5.13
CA ILE A 186 17.78 -14.81 -4.06
C ILE A 186 18.77 -13.71 -3.65
N ALA A 187 19.36 -13.00 -4.61
CA ALA A 187 20.28 -11.89 -4.35
C ALA A 187 19.62 -10.72 -3.57
N ILE A 188 18.33 -10.47 -3.80
CA ILE A 188 17.54 -9.47 -3.06
C ILE A 188 17.30 -9.91 -1.61
N GLN A 189 17.12 -11.21 -1.35
CA GLN A 189 16.91 -11.73 0.01
C GLN A 189 18.14 -11.61 0.90
N GLY A 190 19.34 -11.59 0.31
CA GLY A 190 20.62 -11.52 1.04
C GLY A 190 21.06 -10.10 1.41
N LYS A 191 20.30 -9.08 1.04
CA LYS A 191 20.55 -7.65 1.37
C LYS A 191 19.68 -7.18 2.51
#